data_c01fa5097bd5ad7d5c4e6a03f8ff6528
#
_entry.id   c01fa5097bd5ad7d5c4e6a03f8ff6528
#
_cell.length_a   1.000
_cell.length_b   1.000
_cell.length_c   1.000
_cell.angle_alpha   90.00
_cell.angle_beta   90.00
_cell.angle_gamma   90.00
#
_symmetry.space_group_name_H-M   'P 1'
#
loop_
_entity.id
_entity.type
_entity.pdbx_description
1 polymer ?
#
loop_
_entity_poly.entity_id
_entity_poly.type
_entity_poly.pdbx_seq_one_letter_code
_entity_poly.pdbx_strand_id
1 'polypeptide(L)'
;APGQILGVRDGMPDVNFRKVAPEIFKRRECGNGVRISHGGNWFTQYCHMKKNSIIVKKGDRVEAGKAIGFVGLSGKTEFPHLHFQVSKGKQIIDPFIGVKRSEKCRAGEETLWDETTKAMLSYQNLVIYNGGFNDQRPLADGIHRGLYKKSTLFKSSLKLFLWFAIRNTKQDDEVVLRLLGPDGKEIGVAKNTIKKAQARGIQILDVTSQGAWPVGNYRGEITLTRKGLIGDQTFRAR
;
A
#
# COMPACT_ATOMS: atom_id res chain seq x y z
N ALA A 1 -12.05 -3.78 17.71
CA ALA A 1 -12.42 -4.03 19.12
C ALA A 1 -12.50 -2.70 19.86
N PRO A 2 -13.42 -2.53 20.83
CA PRO A 2 -13.47 -1.35 21.69
C PRO A 2 -12.26 -1.33 22.63
N GLY A 3 -11.90 -0.15 23.16
CA GLY A 3 -10.77 -0.05 24.06
C GLY A 3 -10.56 1.32 24.66
N GLN A 4 -9.53 1.44 25.49
CA GLN A 4 -9.11 2.70 26.11
C GLN A 4 -7.77 3.17 25.55
N ILE A 5 -7.68 4.43 25.18
CA ILE A 5 -6.45 5.06 24.70
C ILE A 5 -5.42 5.14 25.84
N LEU A 6 -4.32 4.40 25.72
CA LEU A 6 -3.23 4.42 26.68
C LEU A 6 -2.23 5.54 26.45
N GLY A 7 -2.04 5.90 25.19
CA GLY A 7 -1.09 6.94 24.83
C GLY A 7 -1.28 7.40 23.40
N VAL A 8 -0.87 8.64 23.21
CA VAL A 8 -0.90 9.34 21.91
C VAL A 8 0.44 10.04 21.74
N ARG A 9 0.97 10.01 20.55
CA ARG A 9 2.08 10.89 20.10
C ARG A 9 1.65 11.55 18.79
N ASP A 10 1.78 12.85 18.70
CA ASP A 10 1.51 13.61 17.49
C ASP A 10 2.56 14.72 17.29
N GLY A 11 2.51 15.44 16.18
CA GLY A 11 3.38 16.56 15.86
C GLY A 11 4.64 16.23 15.04
N MET A 12 5.01 14.94 14.88
CA MET A 12 6.15 14.57 14.04
C MET A 12 5.82 14.81 12.55
N PRO A 13 6.74 15.44 11.78
CA PRO A 13 6.49 15.74 10.37
C PRO A 13 6.37 14.48 9.49
N ASP A 14 5.57 14.59 8.42
CA ASP A 14 5.39 13.56 7.39
C ASP A 14 6.51 13.65 6.35
N VAL A 15 7.64 13.02 6.64
CA VAL A 15 8.83 13.01 5.78
C VAL A 15 9.36 11.59 5.58
N ASN A 16 9.84 11.30 4.37
CA ASN A 16 10.53 10.05 4.12
C ASN A 16 11.81 9.99 4.98
N PHE A 17 11.94 8.93 5.79
CA PHE A 17 13.04 8.83 6.76
C PHE A 17 14.43 8.85 6.12
N ARG A 18 14.56 8.45 4.84
CA ARG A 18 15.85 8.50 4.11
C ARG A 18 16.28 9.93 3.73
N LYS A 19 15.39 10.91 3.89
CA LYS A 19 15.65 12.33 3.55
C LYS A 19 16.01 13.19 4.75
N VAL A 20 16.11 12.60 5.94
CA VAL A 20 16.41 13.30 7.19
C VAL A 20 17.39 12.50 8.05
N ALA A 21 18.03 13.17 9.00
CA ALA A 21 19.00 12.55 9.89
C ALA A 21 18.39 11.40 10.70
N PRO A 22 19.05 10.22 10.77
CA PRO A 22 18.49 9.03 11.44
C PRO A 22 18.18 9.23 12.93
N GLU A 23 18.87 10.16 13.57
CA GLU A 23 18.76 10.48 15.00
C GLU A 23 17.37 10.96 15.39
N ILE A 24 16.65 11.61 14.44
CA ILE A 24 15.28 12.10 14.63
C ILE A 24 14.32 10.97 14.99
N PHE A 25 14.61 9.77 14.48
CA PHE A 25 13.73 8.60 14.66
C PHE A 25 14.15 7.69 15.81
N LYS A 26 15.31 7.90 16.43
CA LYS A 26 15.79 7.06 17.53
C LYS A 26 14.77 7.01 18.66
N ARG A 27 14.26 5.80 18.95
CA ARG A 27 13.14 5.54 19.90
C ARG A 27 11.81 6.23 19.52
N ARG A 28 11.69 6.63 18.26
CA ARG A 28 10.49 7.28 17.71
C ARG A 28 10.10 6.71 16.35
N GLU A 29 10.48 5.46 16.08
CA GLU A 29 10.30 4.80 14.79
C GLU A 29 8.81 4.74 14.38
N CYS A 30 7.91 4.59 15.34
CA CYS A 30 6.45 4.63 15.13
C CYS A 30 5.95 5.99 14.59
N GLY A 31 6.67 7.10 14.84
CA GLY A 31 6.19 8.43 14.49
C GLY A 31 4.99 8.85 15.32
N ASN A 32 4.04 9.52 14.68
CA ASN A 32 2.74 9.83 15.28
C ASN A 32 1.93 8.53 15.38
N GLY A 33 1.28 8.32 16.50
CA GLY A 33 0.57 7.07 16.71
C GLY A 33 -0.29 7.05 17.95
N VAL A 34 -1.11 6.02 18.02
CA VAL A 34 -2.05 5.76 19.11
C VAL A 34 -1.83 4.33 19.61
N ARG A 35 -1.86 4.16 20.93
CA ARG A 35 -1.86 2.84 21.57
C ARG A 35 -3.15 2.66 22.37
N ILE A 36 -3.82 1.52 22.16
CA ILE A 36 -5.12 1.21 22.76
C ILE A 36 -4.98 -0.08 23.59
N SER A 37 -5.60 -0.10 24.77
CA SER A 37 -5.81 -1.29 25.59
C SER A 37 -7.22 -1.83 25.37
N HIS A 38 -7.32 -3.14 25.17
CA HIS A 38 -8.59 -3.85 24.99
C HIS A 38 -8.96 -4.74 26.20
N GLY A 39 -8.22 -4.59 27.32
CA GLY A 39 -8.33 -5.50 28.46
C GLY A 39 -7.56 -6.81 28.27
N GLY A 40 -7.48 -7.65 29.32
CA GLY A 40 -6.84 -8.96 29.26
C GLY A 40 -5.41 -8.99 28.70
N ASN A 41 -4.64 -7.91 28.90
CA ASN A 41 -3.29 -7.70 28.31
C ASN A 41 -3.26 -7.63 26.78
N TRP A 42 -4.38 -7.34 26.11
CA TRP A 42 -4.42 -7.08 24.69
C TRP A 42 -4.23 -5.61 24.37
N PHE A 43 -3.37 -5.33 23.39
CA PHE A 43 -3.07 -3.97 22.96
C PHE A 43 -3.00 -3.91 21.44
N THR A 44 -3.44 -2.77 20.89
CA THR A 44 -3.17 -2.41 19.50
C THR A 44 -2.37 -1.11 19.44
N GLN A 45 -1.54 -1.00 18.40
CA GLN A 45 -0.75 0.19 18.13
C GLN A 45 -0.87 0.57 16.67
N TYR A 46 -1.12 1.84 16.43
CA TYR A 46 -1.31 2.46 15.13
C TYR A 46 -0.19 3.47 14.94
N CYS A 47 0.67 3.29 13.93
CA CYS A 47 1.86 4.11 13.70
C CYS A 47 1.84 4.78 12.33
N HIS A 48 2.80 5.70 12.13
CA HIS A 48 2.99 6.48 10.92
C HIS A 48 1.79 7.38 10.56
N MET A 49 1.04 7.79 11.59
CA MET A 49 -0.11 8.65 11.41
C MET A 49 0.31 10.06 10.95
N LYS A 50 -0.59 10.74 10.24
CA LYS A 50 -0.37 12.07 9.70
C LYS A 50 -0.19 13.09 10.82
N LYS A 51 0.74 14.03 10.64
CA LYS A 51 0.98 15.12 11.57
C LYS A 51 -0.31 15.90 11.86
N ASN A 52 -0.58 16.13 13.13
CA ASN A 52 -1.73 16.89 13.63
C ASN A 52 -3.09 16.31 13.20
N SER A 53 -3.19 15.00 12.99
CA SER A 53 -4.43 14.35 12.57
C SER A 53 -5.08 13.48 13.64
N ILE A 54 -4.42 13.27 14.76
CA ILE A 54 -4.95 12.41 15.82
C ILE A 54 -6.05 13.16 16.57
N ILE A 55 -7.24 12.56 16.61
CA ILE A 55 -8.46 13.18 17.16
C ILE A 55 -8.89 12.58 18.50
N VAL A 56 -8.05 11.74 19.09
CA VAL A 56 -8.27 11.11 20.39
C VAL A 56 -7.16 11.48 21.37
N LYS A 57 -7.42 11.38 22.65
CA LYS A 57 -6.46 11.66 23.72
C LYS A 57 -6.36 10.49 24.70
N LYS A 58 -5.28 10.46 25.48
CA LYS A 58 -5.09 9.47 26.56
C LYS A 58 -6.28 9.47 27.50
N GLY A 59 -6.79 8.29 27.82
CA GLY A 59 -7.94 8.06 28.68
C GLY A 59 -9.27 7.91 27.93
N ASP A 60 -9.39 8.40 26.70
CA ASP A 60 -10.62 8.24 25.92
C ASP A 60 -10.98 6.76 25.72
N ARG A 61 -12.28 6.45 25.69
CA ARG A 61 -12.82 5.19 25.24
C ARG A 61 -13.23 5.28 23.79
N VAL A 62 -12.90 4.27 23.02
CA VAL A 62 -13.22 4.18 21.61
C VAL A 62 -13.90 2.86 21.29
N GLU A 63 -14.89 2.91 20.41
CA GLU A 63 -15.58 1.75 19.85
C GLU A 63 -14.89 1.26 18.59
N ALA A 64 -15.17 0.01 18.18
CA ALA A 64 -14.74 -0.50 16.88
C ALA A 64 -15.28 0.39 15.74
N GLY A 65 -14.43 0.69 14.74
CA GLY A 65 -14.79 1.56 13.62
C GLY A 65 -14.68 3.06 13.91
N LYS A 66 -14.41 3.47 15.16
CA LYS A 66 -14.19 4.89 15.49
C LYS A 66 -12.90 5.39 14.81
N ALA A 67 -13.03 6.48 14.07
CA ALA A 67 -11.84 7.16 13.52
C ALA A 67 -10.98 7.70 14.67
N ILE A 68 -9.66 7.48 14.58
CA ILE A 68 -8.67 7.95 15.57
C ILE A 68 -7.65 8.92 14.98
N GLY A 69 -7.66 9.10 13.66
CA GLY A 69 -6.79 10.01 12.90
C GLY A 69 -6.62 9.52 11.47
N PHE A 70 -5.64 10.07 10.76
CA PHE A 70 -5.38 9.76 9.35
C PHE A 70 -4.02 9.08 9.15
N VAL A 71 -3.92 8.28 8.10
CA VAL A 71 -2.65 7.69 7.64
C VAL A 71 -1.71 8.78 7.17
N GLY A 72 -0.44 8.70 7.55
CA GLY A 72 0.59 9.65 7.20
C GLY A 72 1.92 9.01 6.85
N LEU A 73 2.99 9.78 7.03
CA LEU A 73 4.37 9.42 6.69
C LEU A 73 5.32 9.76 7.83
N SER A 74 4.83 9.84 9.06
CA SER A 74 5.66 10.18 10.22
C SER A 74 6.45 8.97 10.71
N GLY A 75 7.61 9.22 11.34
CA GLY A 75 8.47 8.17 11.87
C GLY A 75 9.37 7.52 10.83
N LYS A 76 9.86 6.31 11.14
CA LYS A 76 10.82 5.60 10.28
C LYS A 76 10.10 4.85 9.16
N THR A 77 9.62 5.58 8.17
CA THR A 77 8.92 5.02 7.00
C THR A 77 9.26 5.78 5.71
N GLU A 78 9.15 5.09 4.57
CA GLU A 78 9.47 5.63 3.24
C GLU A 78 8.26 6.12 2.47
N PHE A 79 7.05 5.69 2.82
CA PHE A 79 5.81 6.01 2.11
C PHE A 79 4.62 5.99 3.07
N PRO A 80 3.53 6.70 2.74
CA PRO A 80 2.33 6.71 3.58
C PRO A 80 1.71 5.32 3.70
N HIS A 81 1.59 4.84 4.92
CA HIS A 81 0.88 3.59 5.24
C HIS A 81 0.52 3.55 6.72
N LEU A 82 -0.40 2.69 7.08
CA LEU A 82 -0.66 2.33 8.45
C LEU A 82 0.22 1.16 8.86
N HIS A 83 1.07 1.35 9.86
CA HIS A 83 1.66 0.23 10.60
C HIS A 83 0.72 -0.10 11.77
N PHE A 84 0.10 -1.27 11.67
CA PHE A 84 -0.80 -1.81 12.67
C PHE A 84 -0.15 -2.99 13.38
N GLN A 85 -0.09 -2.94 14.71
CA GLN A 85 0.48 -4.00 15.52
C GLN A 85 -0.50 -4.43 16.59
N VAL A 86 -0.65 -5.73 16.76
CA VAL A 86 -1.38 -6.36 17.87
C VAL A 86 -0.38 -7.00 18.82
N SER A 87 -0.62 -6.91 20.12
CA SER A 87 0.18 -7.62 21.13
C SER A 87 -0.67 -8.12 22.28
N LYS A 88 -0.23 -9.25 22.85
CA LYS A 88 -0.73 -9.78 24.12
C LYS A 88 0.42 -9.77 25.14
N GLY A 89 0.35 -8.89 26.12
CA GLY A 89 1.49 -8.59 26.96
C GLY A 89 2.67 -8.07 26.13
N LYS A 90 3.80 -8.79 26.22
CA LYS A 90 5.02 -8.47 25.44
C LYS A 90 5.11 -9.18 24.08
N GLN A 91 4.22 -10.15 23.83
CA GLN A 91 4.23 -10.91 22.58
C GLN A 91 3.54 -10.14 21.46
N ILE A 92 4.23 -9.94 20.33
CA ILE A 92 3.62 -9.43 19.10
C ILE A 92 2.90 -10.60 18.41
N ILE A 93 1.68 -10.33 17.97
CA ILE A 93 0.78 -11.30 17.35
C ILE A 93 0.41 -10.80 15.95
N ASP A 94 0.57 -11.67 14.95
CA ASP A 94 0.05 -11.39 13.62
C ASP A 94 -1.48 -11.61 13.63
N PRO A 95 -2.30 -10.58 13.37
CA PRO A 95 -3.75 -10.70 13.44
C PRO A 95 -4.34 -11.62 12.36
N PHE A 96 -3.62 -11.90 11.27
CA PHE A 96 -4.06 -12.85 10.23
C PHE A 96 -3.76 -14.30 10.59
N ILE A 97 -2.80 -14.56 11.48
CA ILE A 97 -2.37 -15.91 11.86
C ILE A 97 -2.96 -16.29 13.23
N GLY A 98 -3.03 -15.33 14.16
CA GLY A 98 -3.44 -15.55 15.54
C GLY A 98 -2.26 -15.83 16.48
N VAL A 99 -2.55 -16.41 17.65
CA VAL A 99 -1.56 -16.61 18.74
C VAL A 99 -0.53 -17.68 18.39
N LYS A 100 -0.92 -18.70 17.63
CA LYS A 100 -0.01 -19.75 17.17
C LYS A 100 0.80 -19.23 15.98
N ARG A 101 2.14 -19.23 16.14
CA ARG A 101 3.04 -18.83 15.06
C ARG A 101 2.94 -19.79 13.87
N SER A 102 2.86 -19.26 12.67
CA SER A 102 3.06 -19.99 11.42
C SER A 102 4.39 -19.57 10.80
N GLU A 103 5.15 -20.53 10.28
CA GLU A 103 6.38 -20.24 9.52
C GLU A 103 6.08 -19.69 8.10
N LYS A 104 4.84 -19.76 7.66
CA LYS A 104 4.43 -19.36 6.31
C LYS A 104 3.62 -18.06 6.33
N CYS A 105 3.93 -17.15 5.41
CA CYS A 105 3.14 -15.93 5.17
C CYS A 105 1.80 -16.29 4.51
N ARG A 106 0.79 -16.59 5.30
CA ARG A 106 -0.60 -16.89 4.88
C ARG A 106 -1.58 -16.53 5.99
N ALA A 107 -2.86 -16.43 5.67
CA ALA A 107 -3.89 -16.40 6.70
C ALA A 107 -3.86 -17.72 7.49
N GLY A 108 -3.95 -17.61 8.80
CA GLY A 108 -4.05 -18.76 9.71
C GLY A 108 -5.52 -19.12 9.98
N GLU A 109 -5.71 -20.27 10.62
CA GLU A 109 -7.04 -20.73 11.04
C GLU A 109 -7.55 -19.97 12.28
N GLU A 110 -6.62 -19.49 13.13
CA GLU A 110 -6.91 -18.77 14.38
C GLU A 110 -6.76 -17.23 14.22
N THR A 111 -7.19 -16.69 13.07
CA THR A 111 -7.15 -15.23 12.84
C THR A 111 -7.87 -14.47 13.95
N LEU A 112 -7.38 -13.26 14.27
CA LEU A 112 -8.03 -12.38 15.25
C LEU A 112 -9.17 -11.54 14.65
N TRP A 113 -9.39 -11.64 13.34
CA TRP A 113 -10.47 -10.92 12.66
C TRP A 113 -11.79 -11.68 12.81
N ASP A 114 -12.87 -10.97 13.12
CA ASP A 114 -14.22 -11.50 13.00
C ASP A 114 -14.56 -11.80 11.53
N GLU A 115 -15.61 -12.56 11.27
CA GLU A 115 -15.96 -13.02 9.92
C GLU A 115 -16.23 -11.85 8.95
N THR A 116 -16.85 -10.77 9.42
CA THR A 116 -17.11 -9.57 8.62
C THR A 116 -15.79 -8.90 8.23
N THR A 117 -14.89 -8.67 9.19
CA THR A 117 -13.57 -8.06 8.96
C THR A 117 -12.69 -8.96 8.10
N LYS A 118 -12.73 -10.28 8.31
CA LYS A 118 -11.99 -11.27 7.52
C LYS A 118 -12.41 -11.26 6.05
N ALA A 119 -13.70 -11.12 5.76
CA ALA A 119 -14.20 -10.97 4.40
C ALA A 119 -13.71 -9.68 3.73
N MET A 120 -13.60 -8.58 4.49
CA MET A 120 -13.10 -7.29 4.00
C MET A 120 -11.58 -7.23 3.87
N LEU A 121 -10.85 -7.91 4.74
CA LEU A 121 -9.37 -7.91 4.83
C LEU A 121 -8.78 -9.24 4.38
N SER A 122 -9.17 -9.74 3.19
CA SER A 122 -8.57 -10.97 2.66
C SER A 122 -7.06 -10.84 2.56
N TYR A 123 -6.32 -11.83 3.10
CA TYR A 123 -4.86 -11.87 3.01
C TYR A 123 -4.45 -12.02 1.55
N GLN A 124 -3.70 -11.05 1.02
CA GLN A 124 -3.26 -11.05 -0.37
C GLN A 124 -1.74 -11.23 -0.45
N ASN A 125 -1.33 -12.30 -1.11
CA ASN A 125 0.08 -12.59 -1.34
C ASN A 125 0.74 -11.66 -2.36
N LEU A 126 -0.06 -10.98 -3.17
CA LEU A 126 0.35 -10.01 -4.17
C LEU A 126 -0.75 -8.95 -4.31
N VAL A 127 -0.36 -7.69 -4.41
CA VAL A 127 -1.33 -6.58 -4.54
C VAL A 127 -0.87 -5.61 -5.63
N ILE A 128 -1.73 -5.36 -6.60
CA ILE A 128 -1.65 -4.20 -7.47
C ILE A 128 -2.47 -3.10 -6.77
N TYR A 129 -1.80 -2.13 -6.14
CA TYR A 129 -2.46 -1.22 -5.20
C TYR A 129 -2.68 0.19 -5.74
N ASN A 130 -2.03 0.55 -6.83
CA ASN A 130 -2.17 1.85 -7.46
C ASN A 130 -1.80 1.77 -8.92
N GLY A 131 -2.35 2.67 -9.74
CA GLY A 131 -2.03 2.79 -11.15
C GLY A 131 -2.48 4.14 -11.68
N GLY A 132 -1.98 4.51 -12.83
CA GLY A 132 -2.37 5.77 -13.45
C GLY A 132 -1.58 6.10 -14.70
N PHE A 133 -1.89 7.29 -15.23
CA PHE A 133 -1.28 7.84 -16.40
C PHE A 133 -0.47 9.09 -16.05
N ASN A 134 0.54 9.40 -16.87
CA ASN A 134 1.25 10.65 -16.81
C ASN A 134 1.85 11.00 -18.19
N ASP A 135 2.12 12.26 -18.42
CA ASP A 135 2.80 12.78 -19.61
C ASP A 135 4.32 12.90 -19.44
N GLN A 136 4.80 12.69 -18.23
CA GLN A 136 6.20 12.60 -17.86
C GLN A 136 6.47 11.30 -17.13
N ARG A 137 7.71 10.81 -17.17
CA ARG A 137 8.07 9.57 -16.46
C ARG A 137 7.85 9.74 -14.96
N PRO A 138 6.95 8.97 -14.34
CA PRO A 138 6.67 9.09 -12.93
C PRO A 138 7.85 8.58 -12.09
N LEU A 139 8.14 9.29 -10.99
CA LEU A 139 9.14 8.89 -10.01
C LEU A 139 8.51 8.04 -8.90
N ALA A 140 9.25 7.05 -8.41
CA ALA A 140 8.77 6.13 -7.38
C ALA A 140 8.25 6.84 -6.11
N ASP A 141 8.98 7.86 -5.63
CA ASP A 141 8.55 8.65 -4.47
C ASP A 141 7.20 9.35 -4.71
N GLY A 142 7.02 9.92 -5.90
CA GLY A 142 5.75 10.57 -6.27
C GLY A 142 4.58 9.59 -6.37
N ILE A 143 4.82 8.39 -6.94
CA ILE A 143 3.83 7.31 -6.99
C ILE A 143 3.41 6.90 -5.57
N HIS A 144 4.38 6.65 -4.69
CA HIS A 144 4.10 6.24 -3.31
C HIS A 144 3.38 7.30 -2.48
N ARG A 145 3.59 8.59 -2.81
CA ARG A 145 2.91 9.71 -2.17
C ARG A 145 1.59 10.09 -2.82
N GLY A 146 1.19 9.41 -3.90
CA GLY A 146 -0.05 9.69 -4.62
C GLY A 146 -0.06 11.02 -5.37
N LEU A 147 1.10 11.49 -5.83
CA LEU A 147 1.23 12.78 -6.51
C LEU A 147 0.73 12.73 -7.98
N TYR A 148 0.61 11.54 -8.57
CA TYR A 148 0.21 11.35 -9.96
C TYR A 148 -1.26 10.92 -10.06
N LYS A 149 -2.16 11.86 -9.80
CA LYS A 149 -3.62 11.65 -9.87
C LYS A 149 -4.26 12.37 -11.07
N LYS A 150 -3.49 12.60 -12.12
CA LYS A 150 -4.03 13.24 -13.31
C LYS A 150 -5.02 12.31 -14.00
N SER A 151 -6.25 12.80 -14.19
CA SER A 151 -7.28 12.14 -14.99
C SER A 151 -7.35 12.68 -16.41
N THR A 152 -6.65 13.79 -16.69
CA THR A 152 -6.66 14.47 -17.99
C THR A 152 -5.22 14.76 -18.43
N LEU A 153 -4.89 14.43 -19.66
CA LEU A 153 -3.59 14.66 -20.28
C LEU A 153 -3.76 15.52 -21.54
N PHE A 154 -2.71 16.24 -21.90
CA PHE A 154 -2.72 17.07 -23.09
C PHE A 154 -2.55 16.23 -24.36
N LYS A 155 -3.36 16.50 -25.40
CA LYS A 155 -3.24 15.83 -26.70
C LYS A 155 -1.91 16.07 -27.41
N SER A 156 -1.16 17.09 -27.00
CA SER A 156 0.15 17.46 -27.51
C SER A 156 1.31 16.81 -26.74
N SER A 157 1.06 15.99 -25.74
CA SER A 157 2.12 15.32 -24.99
C SER A 157 2.91 14.38 -25.92
N LEU A 158 4.24 14.46 -25.87
CA LEU A 158 5.11 13.59 -26.70
C LEU A 158 5.03 12.12 -26.30
N LYS A 159 4.81 11.86 -25.02
CA LYS A 159 4.72 10.51 -24.45
C LYS A 159 3.54 10.38 -23.51
N LEU A 160 3.03 9.16 -23.45
CA LEU A 160 2.08 8.72 -22.45
C LEU A 160 2.71 7.57 -21.65
N PHE A 161 2.74 7.75 -20.33
CA PHE A 161 3.22 6.73 -19.40
C PHE A 161 2.02 6.10 -18.70
N LEU A 162 1.89 4.78 -18.83
CA LEU A 162 1.03 3.95 -18.00
C LEU A 162 1.89 3.32 -16.91
N TRP A 163 1.48 3.43 -15.65
CA TRP A 163 2.23 2.86 -14.56
C TRP A 163 1.32 2.14 -13.56
N PHE A 164 1.86 1.08 -12.96
CA PHE A 164 1.23 0.36 -11.85
C PHE A 164 2.23 0.12 -10.74
N ALA A 165 1.75 0.25 -9.50
CA ALA A 165 2.51 -0.03 -8.29
C ALA A 165 2.05 -1.36 -7.69
N ILE A 166 3.01 -2.26 -7.45
CA ILE A 166 2.77 -3.65 -7.06
C ILE A 166 3.51 -3.94 -5.76
N ARG A 167 2.96 -4.82 -4.93
CA ARG A 167 3.62 -5.33 -3.73
C ARG A 167 3.79 -6.84 -3.80
N ASN A 168 4.86 -7.30 -3.13
CA ASN A 168 5.16 -8.73 -2.92
C ASN A 168 5.32 -9.53 -4.22
N THR A 169 6.00 -8.95 -5.21
CA THR A 169 6.39 -9.71 -6.40
C THR A 169 7.45 -10.74 -6.04
N LYS A 170 7.40 -11.89 -6.70
CA LYS A 170 8.40 -12.95 -6.63
C LYS A 170 9.25 -12.97 -7.89
N GLN A 171 10.39 -13.63 -7.81
CA GLN A 171 11.15 -13.96 -9.00
C GLN A 171 10.28 -14.82 -9.93
N ASP A 172 10.45 -14.63 -11.23
CA ASP A 172 9.73 -15.29 -12.32
C ASP A 172 8.23 -14.95 -12.43
N ASP A 173 7.72 -14.00 -11.63
CA ASP A 173 6.41 -13.42 -11.91
C ASP A 173 6.45 -12.72 -13.29
N GLU A 174 5.48 -13.04 -14.14
CA GLU A 174 5.31 -12.43 -15.47
C GLU A 174 4.33 -11.26 -15.39
N VAL A 175 4.73 -10.10 -15.91
CA VAL A 175 3.92 -8.88 -15.92
C VAL A 175 3.67 -8.43 -17.34
N VAL A 176 2.41 -8.21 -17.68
CA VAL A 176 2.00 -7.63 -18.97
C VAL A 176 1.22 -6.35 -18.69
N LEU A 177 1.69 -5.22 -19.26
CA LEU A 177 0.96 -3.96 -19.29
C LEU A 177 0.42 -3.75 -20.70
N ARG A 178 -0.82 -3.27 -20.80
CA ARG A 178 -1.45 -2.87 -22.06
C ARG A 178 -2.03 -1.49 -21.94
N LEU A 179 -1.84 -0.70 -22.99
CA LEU A 179 -2.48 0.60 -23.15
C LEU A 179 -3.43 0.54 -24.34
N LEU A 180 -4.69 0.86 -24.09
CA LEU A 180 -5.74 0.87 -25.12
C LEU A 180 -6.15 2.30 -25.39
N GLY A 181 -6.31 2.64 -26.65
CA GLY A 181 -6.79 3.94 -27.12
C GLY A 181 -8.31 4.09 -26.97
N PRO A 182 -8.86 5.27 -27.33
CA PRO A 182 -10.28 5.55 -27.24
C PRO A 182 -11.16 4.64 -28.11
N ASP A 183 -10.61 4.08 -29.18
CA ASP A 183 -11.27 3.11 -30.05
C ASP A 183 -11.17 1.65 -29.52
N GLY A 184 -10.58 1.47 -28.36
CA GLY A 184 -10.36 0.17 -27.72
C GLY A 184 -9.19 -0.64 -28.29
N LYS A 185 -8.48 -0.13 -29.30
CA LYS A 185 -7.32 -0.81 -29.87
C LYS A 185 -6.09 -0.68 -28.95
N GLU A 186 -5.26 -1.72 -28.96
CA GLU A 186 -3.98 -1.69 -28.27
C GLU A 186 -3.01 -0.75 -28.99
N ILE A 187 -2.52 0.25 -28.28
CA ILE A 187 -1.55 1.24 -28.77
C ILE A 187 -0.18 1.07 -28.14
N GLY A 188 -0.07 0.21 -27.13
CA GLY A 188 1.20 -0.14 -26.53
C GLY A 188 1.07 -1.36 -25.61
N VAL A 189 2.14 -2.16 -25.57
CA VAL A 189 2.26 -3.32 -24.70
C VAL A 189 3.68 -3.45 -24.18
N ALA A 190 3.83 -3.82 -22.90
CA ALA A 190 5.11 -4.19 -22.31
C ALA A 190 4.97 -5.53 -21.60
N LYS A 191 5.96 -6.42 -21.77
CA LYS A 191 6.06 -7.71 -21.10
C LYS A 191 7.37 -7.76 -20.34
N ASN A 192 7.30 -8.05 -19.05
CA ASN A 192 8.46 -8.12 -18.17
C ASN A 192 8.40 -9.38 -17.31
N THR A 193 9.55 -9.97 -17.04
CA THR A 193 9.70 -11.01 -16.01
C THR A 193 10.43 -10.41 -14.81
N ILE A 194 9.93 -10.62 -13.62
CA ILE A 194 10.53 -10.14 -12.38
C ILE A 194 11.79 -10.96 -12.09
N LYS A 195 12.96 -10.33 -12.18
CA LYS A 195 14.26 -10.99 -11.99
C LYS A 195 14.59 -11.31 -10.53
N LYS A 196 14.01 -10.56 -9.59
CA LYS A 196 14.26 -10.71 -8.14
C LYS A 196 13.00 -10.34 -7.36
N ALA A 197 12.71 -11.11 -6.32
CA ALA A 197 11.60 -10.81 -5.40
C ALA A 197 11.71 -9.39 -4.83
N GLN A 198 10.60 -8.67 -4.82
CA GLN A 198 10.52 -7.29 -4.37
C GLN A 198 9.30 -7.09 -3.47
N ALA A 199 9.51 -6.50 -2.29
CA ALA A 199 8.40 -6.08 -1.44
C ALA A 199 7.57 -4.95 -2.09
N ARG A 200 8.20 -4.16 -2.97
CA ARG A 200 7.60 -3.05 -3.73
C ARG A 200 8.21 -3.00 -5.12
N GLY A 201 7.37 -2.89 -6.13
CA GLY A 201 7.76 -2.72 -7.52
C GLY A 201 6.88 -1.71 -8.23
N ILE A 202 7.41 -1.10 -9.27
CA ILE A 202 6.66 -0.23 -10.19
C ILE A 202 6.92 -0.75 -11.59
N GLN A 203 5.85 -0.93 -12.35
CA GLN A 203 5.90 -1.29 -13.74
C GLN A 203 5.43 -0.09 -14.57
N ILE A 204 6.17 0.23 -15.62
CA ILE A 204 5.90 1.38 -16.46
C ILE A 204 5.94 0.93 -17.92
N LEU A 205 4.91 1.32 -18.68
CA LEU A 205 4.87 1.27 -20.13
C LEU A 205 4.87 2.73 -20.61
N ASP A 206 5.80 3.09 -21.50
CA ASP A 206 5.77 4.35 -22.20
C ASP A 206 5.49 4.15 -23.70
N VAL A 207 4.63 5.02 -24.21
CA VAL A 207 4.28 5.07 -25.63
C VAL A 207 4.57 6.46 -26.14
N THR A 208 5.33 6.55 -27.23
CA THR A 208 5.62 7.82 -27.91
C THR A 208 4.55 8.10 -28.93
N SER A 209 4.04 9.32 -28.96
CA SER A 209 3.05 9.76 -29.94
C SER A 209 3.68 9.84 -31.34
N GLN A 210 2.91 9.45 -32.35
CA GLN A 210 3.23 9.67 -33.76
C GLN A 210 2.52 10.90 -34.34
N GLY A 211 1.93 11.71 -33.49
CA GLY A 211 1.15 12.90 -33.79
C GLY A 211 0.37 13.37 -32.57
N ALA A 212 -0.74 14.05 -32.77
CA ALA A 212 -1.62 14.39 -31.64
C ALA A 212 -2.35 13.13 -31.16
N TRP A 213 -2.43 12.96 -29.83
CA TRP A 213 -3.22 11.89 -29.25
C TRP A 213 -4.70 12.05 -29.61
N PRO A 214 -5.39 11.00 -30.07
CA PRO A 214 -6.84 11.02 -30.24
C PRO A 214 -7.56 11.44 -28.96
N VAL A 215 -8.59 12.28 -29.09
CA VAL A 215 -9.41 12.70 -27.95
C VAL A 215 -10.30 11.53 -27.51
N GLY A 216 -10.36 11.26 -26.21
CA GLY A 216 -11.22 10.22 -25.65
C GLY A 216 -10.63 9.58 -24.40
N ASN A 217 -11.25 8.50 -23.98
CA ASN A 217 -10.85 7.76 -22.78
C ASN A 217 -9.84 6.67 -23.13
N TYR A 218 -8.70 6.70 -22.45
CA TYR A 218 -7.66 5.67 -22.54
C TYR A 218 -7.83 4.68 -21.39
N ARG A 219 -7.52 3.40 -21.65
CA ARG A 219 -7.57 2.36 -20.65
C ARG A 219 -6.22 1.69 -20.48
N GLY A 220 -5.70 1.67 -19.25
CA GLY A 220 -4.50 0.92 -18.88
C GLY A 220 -4.88 -0.40 -18.22
N GLU A 221 -4.24 -1.48 -18.62
CA GLU A 221 -4.43 -2.80 -18.03
C GLU A 221 -3.10 -3.37 -17.56
N ILE A 222 -3.12 -4.08 -16.43
CA ILE A 222 -2.01 -4.91 -15.98
C ILE A 222 -2.51 -6.31 -15.71
N THR A 223 -1.76 -7.28 -16.19
CA THR A 223 -1.90 -8.70 -15.81
C THR A 223 -0.58 -9.14 -15.21
N LEU A 224 -0.64 -9.74 -14.03
CA LEU A 224 0.50 -10.38 -13.41
C LEU A 224 0.19 -11.86 -13.22
N THR A 225 1.04 -12.72 -13.74
CA THR A 225 0.91 -14.17 -13.63
C THR A 225 2.04 -14.71 -12.76
N ARG A 226 1.68 -15.47 -11.73
CA ARG A 226 2.59 -16.19 -10.85
C ARG A 226 2.41 -17.68 -11.07
N LYS A 227 3.45 -18.38 -11.52
CA LYS A 227 3.45 -19.83 -11.64
C LYS A 227 3.45 -20.47 -10.25
N GLY A 228 2.57 -21.40 -10.03
CA GLY A 228 2.45 -22.13 -8.76
C GLY A 228 2.48 -23.64 -8.95
N LEU A 229 2.81 -24.37 -7.88
CA LEU A 229 2.82 -25.84 -7.90
C LEU A 229 1.42 -26.45 -8.11
N ILE A 230 0.36 -25.69 -7.82
CA ILE A 230 -1.05 -26.16 -7.92
C ILE A 230 -1.78 -25.48 -9.09
N GLY A 231 -1.08 -24.63 -9.85
CA GLY A 231 -1.62 -23.86 -10.98
C GLY A 231 -1.19 -22.40 -10.91
N ASP A 232 -1.33 -21.72 -12.06
CA ASP A 232 -0.94 -20.33 -12.20
C ASP A 232 -1.99 -19.40 -11.56
N GLN A 233 -1.49 -18.41 -10.82
CA GLN A 233 -2.33 -17.35 -10.23
C GLN A 233 -2.24 -16.11 -11.10
N THR A 234 -3.38 -15.56 -11.51
CA THR A 234 -3.44 -14.35 -12.33
C THR A 234 -4.10 -13.21 -11.55
N PHE A 235 -3.42 -12.08 -11.49
CA PHE A 235 -3.88 -10.84 -10.86
C PHE A 235 -4.07 -9.77 -11.96
N ARG A 236 -5.18 -9.02 -11.90
CA ARG A 236 -5.52 -8.01 -12.92
C ARG A 236 -5.98 -6.72 -12.27
N ALA A 237 -5.65 -5.57 -12.89
CA ALA A 237 -6.22 -4.26 -12.62
C ALA A 237 -6.43 -3.48 -13.94
N ARG A 238 -7.38 -2.53 -13.91
CA ARG A 238 -7.75 -1.69 -15.06
C ARG A 238 -7.81 -0.23 -14.64
#